data_e33207eea366de1a91ac904e8132d263
#
_entry.id   e33207eea366de1a91ac904e8132d263
#
_cell.length_a   1.000
_cell.length_b   1.000
_cell.length_c   1.000
_cell.angle_alpha   90.00
_cell.angle_beta   90.00
_cell.angle_gamma   90.00
#
_symmetry.space_group_name_H-M   'P 1'
#
loop_
_entity.id
_entity.type
_entity.pdbx_description
1 polymer ?
#
loop_
_entity_poly.entity_id
_entity_poly.type
_entity_poly.pdbx_seq_one_letter_code
_entity_poly.pdbx_strand_id
1 'polypeptide(L)'
;KKGDVFLSFRNLSLVILYRPGTNEIIWKSKPNKFFNQHDVDIVENNKISIFDNNMKHLFDGRRVDGNNRVVMYDFETDKYSTYLNKSMEREDVRTKLSGRSQILPNGDLAIEESGNGRFLYFSSKGELKWTYFNRASDNELYHLFWSRILYRNEVIVIVNNFLESMAK
;
A
#
# COMPACT_ATOMS: atom_id res chain seq x y z
N LYS A 1 -3.52 -2.28 21.25
CA LYS A 1 -3.69 -3.55 22.00
C LYS A 1 -4.14 -4.66 21.04
N LYS A 2 -4.02 -5.92 21.45
CA LYS A 2 -4.57 -7.05 20.68
C LYS A 2 -6.08 -6.85 20.50
N GLY A 3 -6.56 -6.96 19.24
CA GLY A 3 -7.96 -6.72 18.85
C GLY A 3 -8.29 -5.29 18.42
N ASP A 4 -7.37 -4.33 18.57
CA ASP A 4 -7.52 -3.01 17.95
C ASP A 4 -7.36 -3.14 16.42
N VAL A 5 -8.10 -2.34 15.65
CA VAL A 5 -8.09 -2.40 14.19
C VAL A 5 -7.86 -1.03 13.57
N PHE A 6 -7.05 -0.96 12.50
CA PHE A 6 -7.00 0.20 11.63
C PHE A 6 -8.14 0.16 10.62
N LEU A 7 -8.85 1.26 10.47
CA LEU A 7 -9.92 1.43 9.49
C LEU A 7 -9.56 2.59 8.56
N SER A 8 -9.57 2.33 7.25
CA SER A 8 -9.29 3.32 6.21
C SER A 8 -10.59 3.76 5.54
N PHE A 9 -10.98 5.01 5.74
CA PHE A 9 -12.16 5.62 5.12
C PHE A 9 -11.75 6.45 3.92
N ARG A 10 -11.67 5.81 2.77
CA ARG A 10 -11.18 6.38 1.52
C ARG A 10 -11.80 7.75 1.19
N ASN A 11 -13.11 7.81 1.17
CA ASN A 11 -13.83 9.02 0.74
C ASN A 11 -13.73 10.18 1.73
N LEU A 12 -13.34 9.90 2.96
CA LEU A 12 -13.10 10.91 4.00
C LEU A 12 -11.63 11.30 4.11
N SER A 13 -10.73 10.65 3.35
CA SER A 13 -9.28 10.81 3.50
C SER A 13 -8.86 10.66 4.97
N LEU A 14 -9.35 9.59 5.61
CA LEU A 14 -9.25 9.38 7.05
C LEU A 14 -8.82 7.95 7.36
N VAL A 15 -7.88 7.81 8.28
CA VAL A 15 -7.54 6.54 8.94
C VAL A 15 -7.75 6.70 10.43
N ILE A 16 -8.33 5.69 11.06
CA ILE A 16 -8.49 5.62 12.51
C ILE A 16 -7.92 4.32 13.06
N LEU A 17 -7.48 4.35 14.31
CA LEU A 17 -7.28 3.16 15.15
C LEU A 17 -8.49 3.02 16.06
N TYR A 18 -9.23 1.94 15.89
CA TYR A 18 -10.48 1.68 16.61
C TYR A 18 -10.34 0.46 17.52
N ARG A 19 -10.91 0.56 18.71
CA ARG A 19 -10.98 -0.51 19.70
C ARG A 19 -12.39 -1.04 19.82
N PRO A 20 -12.71 -2.20 19.21
CA PRO A 20 -14.07 -2.77 19.26
C PRO A 20 -14.55 -3.09 20.68
N GLY A 21 -13.64 -3.57 21.55
CA GLY A 21 -13.97 -3.99 22.91
C GLY A 21 -14.52 -2.88 23.80
N THR A 22 -14.20 -1.61 23.55
CA THR A 22 -14.67 -0.45 24.31
C THR A 22 -15.44 0.55 23.45
N ASN A 23 -15.57 0.28 22.14
CA ASN A 23 -16.19 1.18 21.16
C ASN A 23 -15.52 2.57 21.12
N GLU A 24 -14.19 2.60 21.16
CA GLU A 24 -13.43 3.85 21.24
C GLU A 24 -12.56 4.06 19.99
N ILE A 25 -12.47 5.30 19.54
CA ILE A 25 -11.44 5.74 18.58
C ILE A 25 -10.19 6.11 19.40
N ILE A 26 -9.16 5.25 19.28
CA ILE A 26 -7.89 5.42 20.02
C ILE A 26 -7.01 6.49 19.37
N TRP A 27 -7.06 6.57 18.04
CA TRP A 27 -6.28 7.54 17.27
C TRP A 27 -7.01 7.85 15.97
N LYS A 28 -6.77 9.07 15.48
CA LYS A 28 -7.33 9.59 14.23
C LYS A 28 -6.23 10.33 13.47
N SER A 29 -6.09 10.05 12.18
CA SER A 29 -5.14 10.75 11.32
C SER A 29 -5.42 12.25 11.25
N LYS A 30 -4.36 13.05 11.14
CA LYS A 30 -4.48 14.50 10.90
C LYS A 30 -5.00 14.78 9.49
N PRO A 31 -5.77 15.84 9.28
CA PRO A 31 -6.31 16.18 7.96
C PRO A 31 -5.19 16.55 6.97
N ASN A 32 -5.48 16.38 5.69
CA ASN A 32 -4.61 16.79 4.57
C ASN A 32 -3.24 16.09 4.53
N LYS A 33 -3.11 14.90 5.11
CA LYS A 33 -1.87 14.10 5.05
C LYS A 33 -1.85 13.16 3.86
N PHE A 34 -3.02 12.71 3.44
CA PHE A 34 -3.25 11.84 2.29
C PHE A 34 -4.65 12.10 1.71
N PHE A 35 -4.90 11.64 0.48
CA PHE A 35 -6.15 11.90 -0.24
C PHE A 35 -6.68 10.65 -0.92
N ASN A 36 -7.87 10.20 -0.50
CA ASN A 36 -8.53 9.00 -1.01
C ASN A 36 -7.67 7.73 -0.93
N GLN A 37 -6.96 7.57 0.17
CA GLN A 37 -6.06 6.47 0.45
C GLN A 37 -6.77 5.11 0.45
N HIS A 38 -5.98 4.09 0.20
CA HIS A 38 -6.31 2.70 0.48
C HIS A 38 -5.27 2.14 1.45
N ASP A 39 -5.31 0.86 1.70
CA ASP A 39 -4.30 0.06 2.37
C ASP A 39 -3.55 0.75 3.52
N VAL A 40 -3.73 0.26 4.72
CA VAL A 40 -2.97 0.68 5.89
C VAL A 40 -2.33 -0.55 6.53
N ASP A 41 -0.99 -0.56 6.59
CA ASP A 41 -0.20 -1.66 7.13
C ASP A 41 0.60 -1.22 8.36
N ILE A 42 0.78 -2.13 9.31
CA ILE A 42 1.73 -1.96 10.41
C ILE A 42 3.12 -2.33 9.88
N VAL A 43 4.06 -1.38 9.90
CA VAL A 43 5.43 -1.58 9.39
C VAL A 43 6.37 -2.00 10.51
N GLU A 44 6.30 -1.31 11.63
CA GLU A 44 7.07 -1.54 12.85
C GLU A 44 6.16 -1.34 14.06
N ASN A 45 6.65 -1.62 15.28
CA ASN A 45 5.83 -1.55 16.50
C ASN A 45 5.11 -0.20 16.71
N ASN A 46 5.68 0.89 16.22
CA ASN A 46 5.18 2.25 16.40
C ASN A 46 4.95 3.00 15.09
N LYS A 47 4.98 2.33 13.93
CA LYS A 47 4.79 2.96 12.61
C LYS A 47 3.77 2.24 11.77
N ILE A 48 3.05 3.01 10.98
CA ILE A 48 2.16 2.51 9.93
C ILE A 48 2.56 3.11 8.57
N SER A 49 2.26 2.37 7.50
CA SER A 49 2.27 2.88 6.14
C SER A 49 0.84 2.97 5.60
N ILE A 50 0.60 3.95 4.75
CA ILE A 50 -0.70 4.23 4.13
C ILE A 50 -0.46 4.42 2.64
N PHE A 51 -1.11 3.62 1.80
CA PHE A 51 -1.08 3.84 0.35
C PHE A 51 -2.01 4.99 -0.01
N ASP A 52 -1.43 6.12 -0.37
CA ASP A 52 -2.14 7.34 -0.72
C ASP A 52 -2.33 7.45 -2.23
N ASN A 53 -3.57 7.35 -2.71
CA ASN A 53 -3.87 7.55 -4.12
C ASN A 53 -3.66 8.99 -4.55
N ASN A 54 -3.50 9.93 -3.61
CA ASN A 54 -3.25 11.34 -3.84
C ASN A 54 -4.28 11.96 -4.82
N MET A 55 -5.54 11.56 -4.69
CA MET A 55 -6.64 12.02 -5.53
C MET A 55 -7.15 13.37 -5.05
N LYS A 56 -7.05 14.38 -5.89
CA LYS A 56 -7.56 15.73 -5.58
C LYS A 56 -8.60 16.19 -6.59
N HIS A 57 -9.48 17.08 -6.15
CA HIS A 57 -10.31 17.88 -7.03
C HIS A 57 -9.47 19.04 -7.56
N LEU A 58 -9.17 19.00 -8.84
CA LEU A 58 -8.47 20.06 -9.56
C LEU A 58 -9.46 20.75 -10.50
N PHE A 59 -9.07 21.86 -11.11
CA PHE A 59 -9.95 22.66 -11.96
C PHE A 59 -10.61 21.87 -13.10
N ASP A 60 -9.91 20.90 -13.66
CA ASP A 60 -10.32 20.03 -14.75
C ASP A 60 -10.92 18.68 -14.29
N GLY A 61 -11.27 18.57 -13.00
CA GLY A 61 -11.88 17.37 -12.44
C GLY A 61 -11.04 16.66 -11.39
N ARG A 62 -11.38 15.40 -11.16
CA ARG A 62 -10.75 14.58 -10.11
C ARG A 62 -9.66 13.70 -10.70
N ARG A 63 -8.42 13.89 -10.25
CA ARG A 63 -7.25 13.12 -10.72
C ARG A 63 -6.19 12.93 -9.64
N VAL A 64 -5.25 12.04 -9.91
CA VAL A 64 -4.03 11.87 -9.10
C VAL A 64 -3.18 13.14 -9.26
N ASP A 65 -2.84 13.80 -8.15
CA ASP A 65 -1.99 14.97 -8.13
C ASP A 65 -0.51 14.57 -8.06
N GLY A 66 0.15 14.55 -9.22
CA GLY A 66 1.48 13.98 -9.35
C GLY A 66 1.44 12.45 -9.41
N ASN A 67 1.94 11.77 -8.39
CA ASN A 67 1.97 10.31 -8.26
C ASN A 67 1.29 9.81 -6.97
N ASN A 68 1.00 8.52 -6.90
CA ASN A 68 0.63 7.87 -5.64
C ASN A 68 1.82 7.92 -4.67
N ARG A 69 1.54 7.84 -3.37
CA ARG A 69 2.55 7.93 -2.32
C ARG A 69 2.37 6.82 -1.29
N VAL A 70 3.47 6.42 -0.68
CA VAL A 70 3.44 5.66 0.58
C VAL A 70 3.70 6.65 1.71
N VAL A 71 2.66 6.97 2.45
CA VAL A 71 2.73 7.90 3.59
C VAL A 71 3.01 7.09 4.84
N MET A 72 4.06 7.44 5.55
CA MET A 72 4.43 6.86 6.84
C MET A 72 3.91 7.74 7.97
N TYR A 73 3.43 7.13 9.03
CA TYR A 73 3.16 7.82 10.29
C TYR A 73 3.87 7.11 11.44
N ASP A 74 4.56 7.87 12.25
CA ASP A 74 5.30 7.41 13.42
C ASP A 74 4.58 7.89 14.68
N PHE A 75 4.06 6.94 15.48
CA PHE A 75 3.32 7.20 16.70
C PHE A 75 4.18 7.75 17.84
N GLU A 76 5.48 7.46 17.82
CA GLU A 76 6.40 7.94 18.87
C GLU A 76 6.73 9.42 18.70
N THR A 77 6.94 9.85 17.47
CA THR A 77 7.33 11.22 17.13
C THR A 77 6.17 12.10 16.68
N ASP A 78 4.97 11.52 16.46
CA ASP A 78 3.79 12.19 15.89
C ASP A 78 4.06 12.86 14.53
N LYS A 79 4.91 12.21 13.69
CA LYS A 79 5.34 12.77 12.40
C LYS A 79 4.88 11.95 11.21
N TYR A 80 4.56 12.66 10.13
CA TYR A 80 4.32 12.09 8.81
C TYR A 80 5.55 12.28 7.93
N SER A 81 5.82 11.27 7.11
CA SER A 81 6.85 11.30 6.06
C SER A 81 6.36 10.50 4.84
N THR A 82 7.14 10.47 3.77
CA THR A 82 6.87 9.62 2.61
C THR A 82 8.02 8.63 2.42
N TYR A 83 7.70 7.43 1.92
CA TYR A 83 8.67 6.39 1.67
C TYR A 83 8.90 6.20 0.18
N LEU A 84 10.15 6.26 -0.27
CA LEU A 84 10.60 6.09 -1.66
C LEU A 84 9.78 6.89 -2.71
N ASN A 85 9.27 8.07 -2.34
CA ASN A 85 8.36 8.86 -3.20
C ASN A 85 8.97 9.19 -4.57
N LYS A 86 10.27 9.55 -4.61
CA LYS A 86 10.97 9.84 -5.87
C LYS A 86 11.04 8.65 -6.82
N SER A 87 11.08 7.44 -6.28
CA SER A 87 11.07 6.21 -7.08
C SER A 87 9.69 5.96 -7.68
N MET A 88 8.63 6.16 -6.90
CA MET A 88 7.25 6.06 -7.39
C MET A 88 6.95 7.14 -8.45
N GLU A 89 7.48 8.36 -8.27
CA GLU A 89 7.37 9.46 -9.24
C GLU A 89 8.08 9.11 -10.55
N ARG A 90 9.31 8.60 -10.49
CA ARG A 90 10.09 8.19 -11.67
C ARG A 90 9.39 7.10 -12.49
N GLU A 91 8.75 6.15 -11.82
CA GLU A 91 8.00 5.04 -12.44
C GLU A 91 6.54 5.40 -12.77
N ASP A 92 6.16 6.65 -12.58
CA ASP A 92 4.82 7.19 -12.85
C ASP A 92 3.69 6.34 -12.25
N VAL A 93 3.78 6.02 -10.96
CA VAL A 93 2.78 5.21 -10.25
C VAL A 93 1.52 6.04 -10.00
N ARG A 94 0.39 5.72 -10.69
CA ARG A 94 -0.82 6.58 -10.69
C ARG A 94 -2.15 5.85 -10.70
N THR A 95 -2.33 4.85 -9.87
CA THR A 95 -3.67 4.25 -9.76
C THR A 95 -4.67 5.20 -9.09
N LYS A 96 -5.83 5.38 -9.71
CA LYS A 96 -6.91 6.26 -9.21
C LYS A 96 -7.73 5.59 -8.11
N LEU A 97 -7.89 4.28 -8.20
CA LEU A 97 -8.69 3.46 -7.30
C LEU A 97 -7.85 2.26 -6.84
N SER A 98 -8.14 1.80 -5.64
CA SER A 98 -7.42 0.68 -5.04
C SER A 98 -5.91 0.98 -4.95
N GLY A 99 -5.07 -0.05 -5.02
CA GLY A 99 -3.63 0.07 -4.84
C GLY A 99 -3.20 -0.27 -3.44
N ARG A 100 -2.00 -0.80 -3.34
CA ARG A 100 -1.45 -1.29 -2.08
C ARG A 100 0.06 -1.08 -2.05
N SER A 101 0.58 -1.00 -0.84
CA SER A 101 2.01 -1.01 -0.59
C SER A 101 2.37 -2.09 0.42
N GLN A 102 3.58 -2.63 0.32
CA GLN A 102 4.14 -3.52 1.32
C GLN A 102 5.60 -3.17 1.52
N ILE A 103 5.94 -2.67 2.70
CA ILE A 103 7.33 -2.47 3.11
C ILE A 103 7.79 -3.76 3.77
N LEU A 104 8.87 -4.35 3.24
CA LEU A 104 9.44 -5.59 3.74
C LEU A 104 10.44 -5.33 4.88
N PRO A 105 10.79 -6.35 5.69
CA PRO A 105 11.72 -6.19 6.81
C PRO A 105 13.12 -5.68 6.43
N ASN A 106 13.56 -5.92 5.18
CA ASN A 106 14.83 -5.39 4.64
C ASN A 106 14.70 -3.96 4.10
N GLY A 107 13.52 -3.33 4.22
CA GLY A 107 13.22 -2.00 3.70
C GLY A 107 12.86 -1.95 2.21
N ASP A 108 12.79 -3.07 1.51
CA ASP A 108 12.31 -3.08 0.12
C ASP A 108 10.82 -2.74 0.06
N LEU A 109 10.38 -2.17 -1.06
CA LEU A 109 9.01 -1.72 -1.24
C LEU A 109 8.36 -2.43 -2.42
N ALA A 110 7.23 -3.09 -2.18
CA ALA A 110 6.35 -3.60 -3.21
C ALA A 110 5.12 -2.70 -3.37
N ILE A 111 4.76 -2.38 -4.60
CA ILE A 111 3.60 -1.55 -4.97
C ILE A 111 2.69 -2.32 -5.91
N GLU A 112 1.43 -2.47 -5.52
CA GLU A 112 0.36 -2.90 -6.40
C GLU A 112 -0.35 -1.67 -6.98
N GLU A 113 -0.12 -1.39 -8.24
CA GLU A 113 -0.83 -0.36 -9.00
C GLU A 113 -2.07 -0.97 -9.66
N SER A 114 -3.10 -1.18 -8.84
CA SER A 114 -4.27 -2.02 -9.19
C SER A 114 -4.95 -1.62 -10.49
N GLY A 115 -5.23 -0.34 -10.69
CA GLY A 115 -5.95 0.15 -11.86
C GLY A 115 -5.18 0.00 -13.18
N ASN A 116 -3.87 -0.08 -13.11
CA ASN A 116 -2.98 -0.25 -14.27
C ASN A 116 -2.45 -1.69 -14.41
N GLY A 117 -2.95 -2.62 -13.58
CA GLY A 117 -2.57 -4.03 -13.64
C GLY A 117 -1.07 -4.27 -13.47
N ARG A 118 -0.38 -3.38 -12.73
CA ARG A 118 1.07 -3.37 -12.59
C ARG A 118 1.50 -3.62 -11.15
N PHE A 119 2.51 -4.45 -10.96
CA PHE A 119 3.15 -4.67 -9.67
C PHE A 119 4.63 -4.34 -9.78
N LEU A 120 5.13 -3.43 -8.94
CA LEU A 120 6.48 -2.95 -8.94
C LEU A 120 7.20 -3.35 -7.65
N TYR A 121 8.46 -3.71 -7.77
CA TYR A 121 9.32 -4.04 -6.64
C TYR A 121 10.57 -3.17 -6.63
N PHE A 122 10.75 -2.41 -5.56
CA PHE A 122 11.88 -1.49 -5.36
C PHE A 122 12.77 -1.99 -4.25
N SER A 123 14.08 -1.82 -4.40
CA SER A 123 15.00 -1.94 -3.27
C SER A 123 14.79 -0.83 -2.25
N SER A 124 15.28 -1.03 -1.02
CA SER A 124 15.29 -0.01 0.03
C SER A 124 16.03 1.28 -0.34
N LYS A 125 16.86 1.24 -1.39
CA LYS A 125 17.54 2.41 -1.98
C LYS A 125 16.72 3.09 -3.08
N GLY A 126 15.54 2.56 -3.40
CA GLY A 126 14.63 3.10 -4.41
C GLY A 126 14.94 2.70 -5.85
N GLU A 127 15.77 1.68 -6.08
CA GLU A 127 16.00 1.12 -7.41
C GLU A 127 14.85 0.17 -7.76
N LEU A 128 14.27 0.33 -8.96
CA LEU A 128 13.31 -0.65 -9.48
C LEU A 128 14.04 -1.95 -9.80
N LYS A 129 13.64 -3.05 -9.15
CA LYS A 129 14.24 -4.37 -9.36
C LYS A 129 13.51 -5.15 -10.44
N TRP A 130 12.19 -5.13 -10.43
CA TRP A 130 11.35 -5.76 -11.45
C TRP A 130 9.94 -5.19 -11.45
N THR A 131 9.23 -5.43 -12.56
CA THR A 131 7.82 -5.10 -12.74
C THR A 131 7.09 -6.32 -13.32
N TYR A 132 5.90 -6.60 -12.79
CA TYR A 132 4.96 -7.53 -13.36
C TYR A 132 3.78 -6.77 -13.96
N PHE A 133 3.31 -7.23 -15.13
CA PHE A 133 2.10 -6.74 -15.78
C PHE A 133 1.07 -7.87 -15.91
N ASN A 134 -0.14 -7.62 -15.42
CA ASN A 134 -1.25 -8.56 -15.50
C ASN A 134 -1.92 -8.51 -16.90
N ARG A 135 -1.27 -9.12 -17.89
CA ARG A 135 -1.71 -9.06 -19.29
C ARG A 135 -2.85 -10.01 -19.56
N ALA A 136 -3.91 -9.47 -20.19
CA ALA A 136 -5.02 -10.26 -20.75
C ALA A 136 -4.73 -10.65 -22.21
N SER A 137 -4.21 -9.70 -22.99
CA SER A 137 -3.79 -9.83 -24.38
C SER A 137 -2.66 -8.85 -24.65
N ASP A 138 -2.17 -8.76 -25.87
CA ASP A 138 -1.07 -7.86 -26.23
C ASP A 138 -1.37 -6.37 -25.95
N ASN A 139 -2.63 -5.99 -26.02
CA ASN A 139 -3.08 -4.60 -25.89
C ASN A 139 -3.92 -4.32 -24.64
N GLU A 140 -4.18 -5.32 -23.80
CA GLU A 140 -5.05 -5.19 -22.65
C GLU A 140 -4.37 -5.65 -21.36
N LEU A 141 -4.66 -4.97 -20.26
CA LEU A 141 -4.24 -5.33 -18.91
C LEU A 141 -5.46 -5.55 -18.03
N TYR A 142 -5.46 -6.63 -17.26
CA TYR A 142 -6.42 -6.81 -16.18
C TYR A 142 -6.01 -6.01 -14.95
N HIS A 143 -6.99 -5.57 -14.16
CA HIS A 143 -6.72 -5.05 -12.83
C HIS A 143 -6.02 -6.10 -11.97
N LEU A 144 -5.16 -5.64 -11.06
CA LEU A 144 -4.44 -6.49 -10.13
C LEU A 144 -4.91 -6.17 -8.71
N PHE A 145 -5.27 -7.21 -7.94
CA PHE A 145 -5.75 -7.03 -6.58
C PHE A 145 -5.14 -8.05 -5.64
N TRP A 146 -4.82 -7.59 -4.42
CA TRP A 146 -4.40 -8.41 -3.31
C TRP A 146 -3.04 -9.12 -3.48
N SER A 147 -2.11 -8.49 -4.18
CA SER A 147 -0.74 -8.98 -4.30
C SER A 147 0.02 -8.83 -2.97
N ARG A 148 0.84 -9.82 -2.66
CA ARG A 148 1.74 -9.81 -1.50
C ARG A 148 3.05 -10.50 -1.81
N ILE A 149 4.15 -9.92 -1.32
CA ILE A 149 5.44 -10.61 -1.31
C ILE A 149 5.47 -11.55 -0.09
N LEU A 150 5.76 -12.81 -0.34
CA LEU A 150 5.99 -13.80 0.71
C LEU A 150 7.44 -13.65 1.19
N TYR A 151 7.63 -13.32 2.45
CA TYR A 151 8.95 -13.11 3.04
C TYR A 151 9.18 -13.91 4.33
N ARG A 152 8.12 -14.54 4.88
CA ARG A 152 8.22 -15.40 6.05
C ARG A 152 8.43 -16.83 5.61
N ASN A 153 9.49 -17.47 6.08
CA ASN A 153 9.86 -18.83 5.68
C ASN A 153 8.72 -19.85 5.94
N GLU A 154 8.02 -19.74 7.06
CA GLU A 154 6.90 -20.61 7.36
C GLU A 154 5.74 -20.52 6.35
N VAL A 155 5.45 -19.31 5.84
CA VAL A 155 4.44 -19.10 4.80
C VAL A 155 4.93 -19.67 3.46
N ILE A 156 6.20 -19.50 3.13
CA ILE A 156 6.82 -20.04 1.92
C ILE A 156 6.74 -21.58 1.94
N VAL A 157 7.07 -22.20 3.05
CA VAL A 157 6.99 -23.67 3.22
C VAL A 157 5.55 -24.17 3.04
N ILE A 158 4.56 -23.52 3.65
CA ILE A 158 3.15 -23.89 3.49
C ILE A 158 2.72 -23.82 2.01
N VAL A 159 3.07 -22.74 1.31
CA VAL A 159 2.72 -22.56 -0.11
C VAL A 159 3.41 -23.63 -0.96
N ASN A 160 4.69 -23.90 -0.74
CA ASN A 160 5.42 -24.91 -1.51
C ASN A 160 4.81 -26.32 -1.30
N ASN A 161 4.53 -26.70 -0.07
CA ASN A 161 3.88 -27.99 0.23
C ASN A 161 2.52 -28.12 -0.48
N PHE A 162 1.73 -27.03 -0.52
CA PHE A 162 0.47 -27.01 -1.23
C PHE A 162 0.65 -27.20 -2.74
N LEU A 163 1.58 -26.46 -3.36
CA LEU A 163 1.86 -26.58 -4.79
C LEU A 163 2.35 -27.99 -5.18
N GLU A 164 3.22 -28.59 -4.37
CA GLU A 164 3.67 -29.99 -4.56
C GLU A 164 2.52 -31.00 -4.45
N SER A 165 1.53 -30.74 -3.60
CA SER A 165 0.35 -31.61 -3.47
C SER A 165 -0.58 -31.54 -4.70
N MET A 166 -0.62 -30.40 -5.39
CA MET A 166 -1.42 -30.23 -6.61
C MET A 166 -0.74 -30.79 -7.88
N ALA A 167 0.57 -30.99 -7.85
CA ALA A 167 1.33 -31.53 -8.97
C ALA A 167 1.32 -33.06 -9.06
N LYS A 168 0.74 -33.74 -8.08
CA LYS A 168 0.54 -35.20 -8.00
C LYS A 168 -0.86 -35.58 -8.47
#